data_f99cac7e985471267278807984367a08
#
_entry.id   f99cac7e985471267278807984367a08
#
_cell.length_a   1.000
_cell.length_b   1.000
_cell.length_c   1.000
_cell.angle_alpha   90.00
_cell.angle_beta   90.00
_cell.angle_gamma   90.00
#
_symmetry.space_group_name_H-M   'P 1'
#
loop_
_entity.id
_entity.type
_entity.pdbx_description
1 polymer ?
#
loop_
_entity_poly.entity_id
_entity_poly.type
_entity_poly.pdbx_seq_one_letter_code
_entity_poly.pdbx_strand_id
1 'polypeptide(L)'
;MEKKFKKYNVKAELCKNLSKIDLQELCEATEEAILAGGGFGWVSPPTLKTLQDYWKGVLLIPERILIIGKLDNVVAGSAQLIKPAKNNEAQSHSCTLSTFFFASWARGYGLAKTVFEKAELKAKQEGFKVINLEVRETQLRAIQLYEQAGYIRTGINPKSVFIDGKYIAGYYYYKELK
;
A
#
# COMPACT_ATOMS: atom_id res chain seq x y z
N MET A 1 -7.92 -13.31 -38.14
CA MET A 1 -7.26 -13.81 -36.91
C MET A 1 -7.66 -12.93 -35.77
N GLU A 2 -8.64 -13.34 -34.97
CA GLU A 2 -8.99 -12.63 -33.74
C GLU A 2 -7.84 -12.75 -32.73
N LYS A 3 -7.26 -11.61 -32.35
CA LYS A 3 -6.31 -11.56 -31.22
C LYS A 3 -7.10 -11.88 -29.94
N LYS A 4 -7.01 -13.11 -29.44
CA LYS A 4 -7.46 -13.47 -28.08
C LYS A 4 -6.68 -12.58 -27.10
N PHE A 5 -7.31 -11.53 -26.57
CA PHE A 5 -6.73 -10.78 -25.48
C PHE A 5 -6.62 -11.69 -24.26
N LYS A 6 -5.41 -11.92 -23.78
CA LYS A 6 -5.18 -12.70 -22.56
C LYS A 6 -5.87 -11.98 -21.41
N LYS A 7 -6.89 -12.59 -20.82
CA LYS A 7 -7.61 -12.04 -19.66
C LYS A 7 -6.77 -12.32 -18.43
N TYR A 8 -6.16 -11.30 -17.88
CA TYR A 8 -5.41 -11.39 -16.62
C TYR A 8 -6.35 -11.50 -15.43
N ASN A 9 -5.98 -12.30 -14.43
CA ASN A 9 -6.72 -12.44 -13.19
C ASN A 9 -6.15 -11.48 -12.15
N VAL A 10 -6.92 -10.44 -11.83
CA VAL A 10 -6.55 -9.40 -10.87
C VAL A 10 -7.35 -9.58 -9.59
N LYS A 11 -6.68 -9.74 -8.46
CA LYS A 11 -7.32 -9.96 -7.15
C LYS A 11 -6.71 -9.11 -6.05
N ALA A 12 -7.54 -8.72 -5.08
CA ALA A 12 -7.12 -8.15 -3.80
C ALA A 12 -7.71 -8.98 -2.66
N GLU A 13 -6.86 -9.44 -1.76
CA GLU A 13 -7.21 -10.36 -0.68
C GLU A 13 -6.78 -9.78 0.68
N LEU A 14 -7.66 -9.94 1.69
CA LEU A 14 -7.28 -9.69 3.08
C LEU A 14 -6.33 -10.81 3.52
N CYS A 15 -5.13 -10.46 3.92
CA CYS A 15 -4.10 -11.41 4.30
C CYS A 15 -4.07 -11.58 5.82
N LYS A 16 -4.48 -12.75 6.31
CA LYS A 16 -4.34 -13.15 7.72
C LYS A 16 -3.15 -14.07 7.95
N ASN A 17 -2.75 -14.80 6.92
CA ASN A 17 -1.61 -15.71 6.93
C ASN A 17 -0.91 -15.63 5.57
N LEU A 18 0.40 -15.72 5.55
CA LEU A 18 1.22 -15.81 4.35
C LEU A 18 1.72 -17.24 4.19
N SER A 19 1.42 -17.87 3.07
CA SER A 19 2.10 -19.09 2.66
C SER A 19 3.59 -18.80 2.43
N LYS A 20 4.43 -19.84 2.35
CA LYS A 20 5.85 -19.65 2.04
C LYS A 20 6.03 -18.97 0.67
N ILE A 21 5.17 -19.33 -0.30
CA ILE A 21 5.20 -18.76 -1.66
C ILE A 21 4.76 -17.30 -1.62
N ASP A 22 3.60 -16.99 -1.03
CA ASP A 22 3.10 -15.61 -0.94
C ASP A 22 4.10 -14.70 -0.21
N LEU A 23 4.76 -15.20 0.85
CA LEU A 23 5.77 -14.44 1.57
C LEU A 23 6.99 -14.14 0.70
N GLN A 24 7.46 -15.12 -0.05
CA GLN A 24 8.59 -14.96 -0.97
C GLN A 24 8.26 -13.93 -2.05
N GLU A 25 7.12 -14.10 -2.73
CA GLU A 25 6.64 -13.20 -3.78
C GLU A 25 6.43 -11.76 -3.26
N LEU A 26 5.88 -11.61 -2.04
CA LEU A 26 5.70 -10.30 -1.41
C LEU A 26 7.05 -9.64 -1.08
N CYS A 27 8.05 -10.41 -0.65
CA CYS A 27 9.41 -9.90 -0.44
C CYS A 27 10.06 -9.44 -1.75
N GLU A 28 9.94 -10.22 -2.81
CA GLU A 28 10.45 -9.86 -4.15
C GLU A 28 9.79 -8.59 -4.69
N ALA A 29 8.45 -8.48 -4.59
CA ALA A 29 7.72 -7.29 -4.96
C ALA A 29 8.14 -6.06 -4.12
N THR A 30 8.45 -6.27 -2.83
CA THR A 30 8.92 -5.21 -1.92
C THR A 30 10.32 -4.73 -2.31
N GLU A 31 11.24 -5.64 -2.55
CA GLU A 31 12.60 -5.33 -3.00
C GLU A 31 12.58 -4.51 -4.30
N GLU A 32 11.81 -4.96 -5.30
CA GLU A 32 11.64 -4.24 -6.55
C GLU A 32 11.05 -2.83 -6.35
N ALA A 33 10.05 -2.70 -5.47
CA ALA A 33 9.45 -1.41 -5.20
C ALA A 33 10.42 -0.44 -4.51
N ILE A 34 11.28 -0.93 -3.59
CA ILE A 34 12.32 -0.12 -2.95
C ILE A 34 13.35 0.35 -3.98
N LEU A 35 13.84 -0.55 -4.84
CA LEU A 35 14.77 -0.21 -5.93
C LEU A 35 14.19 0.80 -6.91
N ALA A 36 12.87 0.77 -7.13
CA ALA A 36 12.15 1.75 -7.95
C ALA A 36 11.82 3.07 -7.22
N GLY A 37 12.37 3.31 -6.02
CA GLY A 37 12.10 4.51 -5.22
C GLY A 37 10.75 4.50 -4.51
N GLY A 38 10.20 3.32 -4.24
CA GLY A 38 8.90 3.14 -3.57
C GLY A 38 8.87 3.68 -2.14
N GLY A 39 7.65 3.88 -1.63
CA GLY A 39 7.36 4.53 -0.36
C GLY A 39 7.61 3.67 0.89
N PHE A 40 8.79 3.11 1.05
CA PHE A 40 9.22 2.41 2.27
C PHE A 40 10.17 3.28 3.10
N GLY A 41 10.37 2.89 4.37
CA GLY A 41 11.40 3.49 5.21
C GLY A 41 12.83 3.13 4.78
N TRP A 42 12.99 2.07 4.01
CA TRP A 42 14.28 1.67 3.45
C TRP A 42 14.64 2.48 2.20
N VAL A 43 15.86 2.94 2.12
CA VAL A 43 16.44 3.59 0.92
C VAL A 43 17.01 2.55 -0.03
N SER A 44 17.57 1.48 0.51
CA SER A 44 18.03 0.29 -0.23
C SER A 44 17.39 -0.97 0.34
N PRO A 45 17.18 -2.02 -0.48
CA PRO A 45 16.58 -3.26 0.00
C PRO A 45 17.40 -3.89 1.12
N PRO A 46 16.78 -4.26 2.25
CA PRO A 46 17.43 -5.04 3.28
C PRO A 46 17.55 -6.51 2.84
N THR A 47 18.15 -7.35 3.69
CA THR A 47 18.24 -8.79 3.40
C THR A 47 16.86 -9.43 3.28
N LEU A 48 16.75 -10.52 2.51
CA LEU A 48 15.52 -11.29 2.38
C LEU A 48 14.96 -11.71 3.75
N LYS A 49 15.82 -12.12 4.68
CA LYS A 49 15.42 -12.46 6.04
C LYS A 49 14.75 -11.29 6.76
N THR A 50 15.30 -10.09 6.64
CA THR A 50 14.72 -8.86 7.22
C THR A 50 13.34 -8.56 6.62
N LEU A 51 13.18 -8.71 5.31
CA LEU A 51 11.88 -8.54 4.64
C LEU A 51 10.86 -9.58 5.11
N GLN A 52 11.27 -10.85 5.22
CA GLN A 52 10.40 -11.92 5.72
C GLN A 52 9.96 -11.65 7.17
N ASP A 53 10.89 -11.23 8.03
CA ASP A 53 10.60 -10.93 9.43
C ASP A 53 9.66 -9.70 9.54
N TYR A 54 9.87 -8.68 8.68
CA TYR A 54 8.96 -7.52 8.60
C TYR A 54 7.53 -7.93 8.24
N TRP A 55 7.32 -8.72 7.18
CA TRP A 55 5.98 -9.10 6.74
C TRP A 55 5.28 -10.04 7.72
N LYS A 56 6.03 -10.96 8.35
CA LYS A 56 5.51 -11.76 9.45
C LYS A 56 5.12 -10.89 10.64
N GLY A 57 5.95 -9.90 10.98
CA GLY A 57 5.67 -8.94 12.04
C GLY A 57 4.41 -8.11 11.79
N VAL A 58 4.17 -7.70 10.54
CA VAL A 58 2.94 -6.97 10.17
C VAL A 58 1.68 -7.76 10.55
N LEU A 59 1.68 -9.07 10.34
CA LEU A 59 0.53 -9.93 10.67
C LEU A 59 0.32 -10.15 12.18
N LEU A 60 1.33 -9.89 13.00
CA LEU A 60 1.26 -10.03 14.45
C LEU A 60 0.75 -8.75 15.15
N ILE A 61 0.68 -7.63 14.44
CA ILE A 61 0.25 -6.35 14.99
C ILE A 61 -1.27 -6.20 14.80
N PRO A 62 -2.09 -6.21 15.90
CA PRO A 62 -3.55 -6.16 15.80
C PRO A 62 -4.10 -4.89 15.14
N GLU A 63 -3.35 -3.79 15.21
CA GLU A 63 -3.71 -2.51 14.60
C GLU A 63 -3.47 -2.48 13.08
N ARG A 64 -2.86 -3.52 12.49
CA ARG A 64 -2.57 -3.59 11.06
C ARG A 64 -3.48 -4.58 10.34
N ILE A 65 -4.03 -4.14 9.23
CA ILE A 65 -4.77 -4.99 8.30
C ILE A 65 -3.98 -5.02 7.00
N LEU A 66 -3.46 -6.19 6.65
CA LEU A 66 -2.71 -6.39 5.41
C LEU A 66 -3.65 -6.81 4.28
N ILE A 67 -3.54 -6.14 3.15
CA ILE A 67 -4.20 -6.49 1.90
C ILE A 67 -3.11 -6.78 0.87
N ILE A 68 -3.15 -7.94 0.24
CA ILE A 68 -2.22 -8.31 -0.83
C ILE A 68 -2.92 -8.23 -2.18
N GLY A 69 -2.19 -7.78 -3.19
CA GLY A 69 -2.63 -7.75 -4.57
C GLY A 69 -1.96 -8.85 -5.38
N LYS A 70 -2.76 -9.63 -6.11
CA LYS A 70 -2.28 -10.73 -6.97
C LYS A 70 -2.65 -10.49 -8.43
N LEU A 71 -1.68 -10.73 -9.31
CA LEU A 71 -1.85 -10.78 -10.75
C LEU A 71 -1.55 -12.21 -11.22
N ASP A 72 -2.53 -12.89 -11.85
CA ASP A 72 -2.44 -14.31 -12.24
C ASP A 72 -1.99 -15.22 -11.07
N ASN A 73 -2.52 -14.95 -9.86
CA ASN A 73 -2.24 -15.60 -8.58
C ASN A 73 -0.83 -15.36 -7.99
N VAL A 74 0.02 -14.56 -8.60
CA VAL A 74 1.32 -14.14 -8.06
C VAL A 74 1.15 -12.86 -7.23
N VAL A 75 1.69 -12.81 -6.01
CA VAL A 75 1.65 -11.61 -5.17
C VAL A 75 2.53 -10.53 -5.80
N ALA A 76 1.93 -9.40 -6.09
CA ALA A 76 2.58 -8.32 -6.83
C ALA A 76 2.63 -6.99 -6.07
N GLY A 77 2.11 -6.94 -4.85
CA GLY A 77 2.12 -5.75 -4.03
C GLY A 77 1.15 -5.81 -2.87
N SER A 78 1.05 -4.73 -2.12
CA SER A 78 0.19 -4.66 -0.94
C SER A 78 -0.34 -3.27 -0.63
N ALA A 79 -1.25 -3.24 0.33
CA ALA A 79 -1.67 -2.08 1.10
C ALA A 79 -1.82 -2.49 2.57
N GLN A 80 -1.59 -1.57 3.49
CA GLN A 80 -1.88 -1.75 4.91
C GLN A 80 -2.85 -0.68 5.36
N LEU A 81 -3.88 -1.06 6.13
CA LEU A 81 -4.65 -0.14 6.93
C LEU A 81 -4.09 -0.19 8.35
N ILE A 82 -3.72 0.96 8.89
CA ILE A 82 -3.22 1.11 10.25
C ILE A 82 -4.33 1.75 11.07
N LYS A 83 -4.83 1.01 12.05
CA LYS A 83 -5.81 1.50 13.02
C LYS A 83 -5.13 2.39 14.05
N PRO A 84 -5.83 3.37 14.65
CA PRO A 84 -5.29 4.10 15.79
C PRO A 84 -5.07 3.17 16.97
N ALA A 85 -4.17 3.54 17.87
CA ALA A 85 -3.98 2.83 19.13
C ALA A 85 -5.30 2.85 19.95
N LYS A 86 -5.58 1.78 20.70
CA LYS A 86 -6.86 1.60 21.43
C LYS A 86 -7.19 2.73 22.42
N ASN A 87 -6.16 3.36 22.98
CA ASN A 87 -6.31 4.50 23.90
C ASN A 87 -6.45 5.85 23.19
N ASN A 88 -6.45 5.88 21.86
CA ASN A 88 -6.62 7.10 21.06
C ASN A 88 -8.09 7.21 20.61
N GLU A 89 -8.98 7.48 21.56
CA GLU A 89 -10.43 7.58 21.32
C GLU A 89 -10.78 8.70 20.34
N ALA A 90 -10.09 9.84 20.42
CA ALA A 90 -10.34 10.99 19.57
C ALA A 90 -10.09 10.70 18.07
N GLN A 91 -9.23 9.75 17.74
CA GLN A 91 -8.96 9.32 16.37
C GLN A 91 -9.60 7.98 16.00
N SER A 92 -10.43 7.40 16.86
CA SER A 92 -11.06 6.09 16.64
C SER A 92 -11.90 5.99 15.36
N HIS A 93 -12.32 7.13 14.82
CA HIS A 93 -13.09 7.25 13.58
C HIS A 93 -12.24 7.13 12.30
N SER A 94 -10.92 7.12 12.42
CA SER A 94 -10.01 7.18 11.25
C SER A 94 -8.96 6.08 11.24
N CYS A 95 -8.50 5.70 10.05
CA CYS A 95 -7.34 4.84 9.87
C CYS A 95 -6.38 5.45 8.84
N THR A 96 -5.18 4.89 8.76
CA THR A 96 -4.16 5.34 7.80
C THR A 96 -3.89 4.24 6.77
N LEU A 97 -3.97 4.60 5.48
CA LEU A 97 -3.47 3.75 4.39
C LEU A 97 -1.96 3.93 4.29
N SER A 98 -1.23 2.83 4.34
CA SER A 98 0.23 2.81 4.29
C SER A 98 0.73 1.66 3.43
N THR A 99 2.00 1.69 3.09
CA THR A 99 2.70 0.59 2.38
C THR A 99 1.94 0.14 1.12
N PHE A 100 1.47 1.14 0.36
CA PHE A 100 0.75 0.94 -0.88
C PHE A 100 1.74 0.94 -2.05
N PHE A 101 2.04 -0.24 -2.59
CA PHE A 101 3.02 -0.40 -3.66
C PHE A 101 2.70 -1.62 -4.53
N PHE A 102 3.24 -1.62 -5.76
CA PHE A 102 3.13 -2.73 -6.71
C PHE A 102 4.42 -2.86 -7.51
N ALA A 103 4.83 -4.10 -7.75
CA ALA A 103 5.92 -4.43 -8.65
C ALA A 103 5.67 -3.86 -10.05
N SER A 104 6.74 -3.50 -10.75
CA SER A 104 6.65 -2.81 -12.06
C SER A 104 5.94 -3.66 -13.12
N TRP A 105 6.19 -4.97 -13.11
CA TRP A 105 5.59 -5.92 -14.04
C TRP A 105 4.06 -6.07 -13.88
N ALA A 106 3.52 -5.72 -12.71
CA ALA A 106 2.06 -5.78 -12.43
C ALA A 106 1.34 -4.46 -12.70
N ARG A 107 2.03 -3.45 -13.22
CA ARG A 107 1.44 -2.14 -13.53
C ARG A 107 0.63 -2.19 -14.82
N GLY A 108 -0.41 -1.35 -14.90
CA GLY A 108 -1.26 -1.25 -16.10
C GLY A 108 -2.41 -2.26 -16.17
N TYR A 109 -2.50 -3.21 -15.25
CA TYR A 109 -3.57 -4.23 -15.22
C TYR A 109 -4.72 -3.89 -14.26
N GLY A 110 -4.72 -2.71 -13.65
CA GLY A 110 -5.77 -2.28 -12.71
C GLY A 110 -5.59 -2.80 -11.28
N LEU A 111 -4.48 -3.51 -10.98
CA LEU A 111 -4.24 -4.12 -9.66
C LEU A 111 -4.24 -3.08 -8.53
N ALA A 112 -3.58 -1.93 -8.75
CA ALA A 112 -3.52 -0.86 -7.76
C ALA A 112 -4.93 -0.36 -7.39
N LYS A 113 -5.79 -0.15 -8.39
CA LYS A 113 -7.19 0.24 -8.17
C LYS A 113 -7.95 -0.82 -7.39
N THR A 114 -7.81 -2.10 -7.76
CA THR A 114 -8.49 -3.21 -7.09
C THR A 114 -8.09 -3.34 -5.61
N VAL A 115 -6.80 -3.21 -5.29
CA VAL A 115 -6.30 -3.26 -3.91
C VAL A 115 -6.76 -2.04 -3.12
N PHE A 116 -6.75 -0.89 -3.76
CA PHE A 116 -7.20 0.37 -3.16
C PHE A 116 -8.69 0.34 -2.79
N GLU A 117 -9.56 -0.09 -3.72
CA GLU A 117 -11.00 -0.25 -3.47
C GLU A 117 -11.27 -1.29 -2.36
N LYS A 118 -10.47 -2.37 -2.31
CA LYS A 118 -10.54 -3.36 -1.23
C LYS A 118 -10.17 -2.74 0.13
N ALA A 119 -9.17 -1.87 0.16
CA ALA A 119 -8.77 -1.16 1.38
C ALA A 119 -9.88 -0.21 1.87
N GLU A 120 -10.47 0.58 0.97
CA GLU A 120 -11.59 1.46 1.33
C GLU A 120 -12.81 0.67 1.85
N LEU A 121 -13.18 -0.41 1.15
CA LEU A 121 -14.26 -1.28 1.59
C LEU A 121 -13.99 -1.87 2.97
N LYS A 122 -12.74 -2.33 3.20
CA LYS A 122 -12.37 -2.90 4.51
C LYS A 122 -12.38 -1.84 5.61
N ALA A 123 -11.91 -0.63 5.33
CA ALA A 123 -11.97 0.48 6.29
C ALA A 123 -13.42 0.79 6.71
N LYS A 124 -14.36 0.82 5.76
CA LYS A 124 -15.79 0.98 6.05
C LYS A 124 -16.34 -0.16 6.92
N GLN A 125 -16.00 -1.41 6.60
CA GLN A 125 -16.41 -2.60 7.37
C GLN A 125 -15.89 -2.58 8.81
N GLU A 126 -14.72 -1.99 9.05
CA GLU A 126 -14.16 -1.77 10.40
C GLU A 126 -14.80 -0.57 11.13
N GLY A 127 -15.71 0.17 10.48
CA GLY A 127 -16.41 1.31 11.04
C GLY A 127 -15.68 2.65 10.92
N PHE A 128 -14.57 2.70 10.18
CA PHE A 128 -13.86 3.95 9.96
C PHE A 128 -14.66 4.87 9.02
N LYS A 129 -14.62 6.16 9.33
CA LYS A 129 -15.28 7.23 8.55
C LYS A 129 -14.28 8.02 7.71
N VAL A 130 -13.00 7.94 8.05
CA VAL A 130 -11.94 8.69 7.40
C VAL A 130 -10.74 7.78 7.14
N ILE A 131 -10.15 7.89 5.94
CA ILE A 131 -8.83 7.33 5.64
C ILE A 131 -7.87 8.50 5.42
N ASN A 132 -6.74 8.45 6.15
CA ASN A 132 -5.60 9.34 5.95
C ASN A 132 -4.50 8.61 5.19
N LEU A 133 -3.68 9.33 4.45
CA LEU A 133 -2.46 8.80 3.84
C LEU A 133 -1.42 9.89 3.64
N GLU A 134 -0.17 9.46 3.54
CA GLU A 134 0.95 10.28 3.11
C GLU A 134 1.58 9.65 1.87
N VAL A 135 1.98 10.47 0.91
CA VAL A 135 2.64 10.03 -0.32
C VAL A 135 3.79 10.96 -0.66
N ARG A 136 4.92 10.40 -1.09
CA ARG A 136 6.06 11.21 -1.58
C ARG A 136 5.66 11.92 -2.89
N GLU A 137 6.10 13.17 -3.06
CA GLU A 137 5.85 13.97 -4.27
C GLU A 137 6.30 13.28 -5.56
N THR A 138 7.29 12.37 -5.47
CA THR A 138 7.80 11.59 -6.61
C THR A 138 6.88 10.47 -7.07
N GLN A 139 5.87 10.09 -6.29
CA GLN A 139 4.95 8.98 -6.57
C GLN A 139 3.74 9.45 -7.38
N LEU A 140 3.96 10.03 -8.56
CA LEU A 140 2.95 10.70 -9.38
C LEU A 140 1.73 9.83 -9.70
N ARG A 141 1.94 8.51 -9.98
CA ARG A 141 0.83 7.59 -10.29
C ARG A 141 -0.06 7.32 -9.09
N ALA A 142 0.53 7.22 -7.89
CA ALA A 142 -0.22 7.05 -6.65
C ALA A 142 -1.01 8.32 -6.33
N ILE A 143 -0.41 9.49 -6.49
CA ILE A 143 -1.08 10.79 -6.33
C ILE A 143 -2.30 10.89 -7.23
N GLN A 144 -2.14 10.59 -8.54
CA GLN A 144 -3.26 10.60 -9.49
C GLN A 144 -4.38 9.64 -9.08
N LEU A 145 -4.03 8.41 -8.63
CA LEU A 145 -5.01 7.44 -8.16
C LEU A 145 -5.81 7.99 -6.97
N TYR A 146 -5.13 8.56 -5.97
CA TYR A 146 -5.79 9.11 -4.78
C TYR A 146 -6.69 10.28 -5.13
N GLU A 147 -6.24 11.23 -5.95
CA GLU A 147 -7.03 12.39 -6.36
C GLU A 147 -8.27 11.97 -7.19
N GLN A 148 -8.12 11.03 -8.13
CA GLN A 148 -9.24 10.44 -8.88
C GLN A 148 -10.23 9.69 -8.00
N ALA A 149 -9.74 9.09 -6.91
CA ALA A 149 -10.58 8.42 -5.92
C ALA A 149 -11.26 9.39 -4.93
N GLY A 150 -11.04 10.69 -5.06
CA GLY A 150 -11.66 11.73 -4.25
C GLY A 150 -10.95 12.04 -2.93
N TYR A 151 -9.65 11.70 -2.82
CA TYR A 151 -8.83 12.15 -1.70
C TYR A 151 -8.46 13.62 -1.86
N ILE A 152 -8.47 14.34 -0.75
CA ILE A 152 -8.20 15.77 -0.68
C ILE A 152 -6.84 15.99 -0.01
N ARG A 153 -5.94 16.72 -0.69
CA ARG A 153 -4.65 17.10 -0.11
C ARG A 153 -4.84 18.19 0.92
N THR A 154 -4.33 17.97 2.13
CA THR A 154 -4.46 18.88 3.27
C THR A 154 -3.17 19.58 3.65
N GLY A 155 -2.03 19.05 3.21
CA GLY A 155 -0.76 19.62 3.60
C GLY A 155 0.44 19.05 2.87
N ILE A 156 1.58 19.71 3.07
CA ILE A 156 2.87 19.35 2.50
C ILE A 156 3.90 19.41 3.62
N ASN A 157 4.67 18.32 3.78
CA ASN A 157 5.91 18.34 4.55
C ASN A 157 7.07 18.42 3.55
N PRO A 158 7.75 19.57 3.41
CA PRO A 158 8.81 19.75 2.40
C PRO A 158 10.06 18.92 2.68
N LYS A 159 10.20 18.37 3.88
CA LYS A 159 11.34 17.56 4.31
C LYS A 159 10.90 16.22 4.88
N SER A 160 9.94 15.57 4.24
CA SER A 160 9.35 14.30 4.72
C SER A 160 10.37 13.17 4.73
N VAL A 161 11.17 13.03 3.68
CA VAL A 161 12.24 12.02 3.61
C VAL A 161 13.54 12.62 3.07
N PHE A 162 14.67 11.98 3.42
CA PHE A 162 15.99 12.38 2.94
C PHE A 162 16.63 11.18 2.23
N ILE A 163 16.83 11.31 0.90
CA ILE A 163 17.34 10.24 0.03
C ILE A 163 18.39 10.85 -0.91
N ASP A 164 19.55 10.21 -1.01
CA ASP A 164 20.65 10.60 -1.89
C ASP A 164 21.05 12.09 -1.74
N GLY A 165 21.11 12.55 -0.51
CA GLY A 165 21.51 13.94 -0.19
C GLY A 165 20.42 14.99 -0.46
N LYS A 166 19.18 14.59 -0.76
CA LYS A 166 18.07 15.50 -1.07
C LYS A 166 16.85 15.24 -0.19
N TYR A 167 16.16 16.32 0.20
CA TYR A 167 14.84 16.21 0.78
C TYR A 167 13.80 16.00 -0.32
N ILE A 168 12.86 15.08 -0.05
CA ILE A 168 11.69 14.83 -0.89
C ILE A 168 10.46 15.16 -0.04
N ALA A 169 9.54 15.95 -0.60
CA ALA A 169 8.33 16.32 0.10
C ALA A 169 7.35 15.15 0.21
N GLY A 170 6.58 15.16 1.30
CA GLY A 170 5.43 14.29 1.53
C GLY A 170 4.14 15.08 1.47
N TYR A 171 3.15 14.57 0.77
CA TYR A 171 1.82 15.16 0.66
C TYR A 171 0.85 14.38 1.54
N TYR A 172 0.11 15.08 2.39
CA TYR A 172 -0.91 14.51 3.25
C TYR A 172 -2.27 14.59 2.59
N TYR A 173 -3.00 13.48 2.61
CA TYR A 173 -4.33 13.36 2.05
C TYR A 173 -5.29 12.74 3.07
N TYR A 174 -6.56 13.07 2.95
CA TYR A 174 -7.64 12.36 3.61
C TYR A 174 -8.82 12.15 2.68
N LYS A 175 -9.68 11.21 3.03
CA LYS A 175 -10.99 11.00 2.39
C LYS A 175 -12.02 10.61 3.44
N GLU A 176 -13.19 11.22 3.36
CA GLU A 176 -14.37 10.76 4.09
C GLU A 176 -14.99 9.57 3.37
N LEU A 177 -15.26 8.50 4.12
CA LEU A 177 -15.91 7.30 3.62
C LEU A 177 -17.43 7.44 3.81
N LYS A 178 -18.14 7.56 2.71
CA LYS A 178 -19.63 7.57 2.70
C LYS A 178 -20.20 6.16 2.73
#